data_19247bf28d8f3e864d13d5af93971d90
#
_entry.id   19247bf28d8f3e864d13d5af93971d90
#
_cell.length_a   1.000
_cell.length_b   1.000
_cell.length_c   1.000
_cell.angle_alpha   90.00
_cell.angle_beta   90.00
_cell.angle_gamma   90.00
#
_symmetry.space_group_name_H-M   'P 1'
#
loop_
_entity.id
_entity.type
_entity.pdbx_description
1 polymer ?
#
loop_
_entity_poly.entity_id
_entity_poly.type
_entity_poly.pdbx_seq_one_letter_code
_entity_poly.pdbx_strand_id
1 'polypeptide(L)'
;MGKSKDDAADGLTFPFLPASRMGLWGQSRSAFAMEESATALLKEDHRVIEKMLGALEGAATRMARGAEVPKKLLEDALEFSQTFVDRCHHGKEEACLFPCLERKGIPNEGGPIGVMLREHQMGREMAIRVSVAMQQDVTRPEVRAELAQLCREYVDHLRGHIFKEENILFSMGDSVMDRGDHESSVRCYERTEEERVGESQHREMVALAERLDAANEPE
;
A
#
# COMPACT_ATOMS: atom_id res chain seq x y z
N MET A 1 -6.93 -70.75 13.52
CA MET A 1 -6.03 -70.32 14.61
C MET A 1 -4.96 -69.44 13.96
N GLY A 2 -4.76 -68.24 14.17
CA GLY A 2 -5.18 -67.29 15.17
C GLY A 2 -4.55 -65.91 14.87
N LYS A 3 -5.29 -64.87 15.12
CA LYS A 3 -4.93 -63.51 15.59
C LYS A 3 -3.88 -62.72 14.78
N SER A 4 -4.32 -61.73 14.02
CA SER A 4 -4.47 -60.30 14.38
C SER A 4 -3.33 -59.73 15.23
N LYS A 5 -2.65 -58.72 14.67
CA LYS A 5 -2.25 -57.51 15.45
C LYS A 5 -2.18 -56.31 14.52
N ASP A 6 -2.99 -55.36 14.90
CA ASP A 6 -2.99 -53.99 14.47
C ASP A 6 -1.68 -53.33 14.86
N ASP A 7 -1.14 -52.45 14.03
CA ASP A 7 -0.18 -51.44 14.46
C ASP A 7 -0.66 -50.08 13.96
N ALA A 8 -0.88 -49.23 14.95
CA ALA A 8 -1.39 -47.88 14.87
C ALA A 8 -0.40 -46.98 14.14
N ALA A 9 -0.87 -46.24 13.17
CA ALA A 9 -0.18 -45.09 12.62
C ALA A 9 -0.54 -43.86 13.51
N ASP A 10 0.45 -43.37 14.22
CA ASP A 10 0.35 -42.11 14.99
C ASP A 10 0.10 -40.94 14.05
N GLY A 11 -1.11 -40.43 14.11
CA GLY A 11 -1.51 -39.19 13.46
C GLY A 11 -0.96 -37.97 14.18
N LEU A 12 0.03 -37.34 13.60
CA LEU A 12 0.41 -35.98 13.95
C LEU A 12 -0.69 -35.03 13.42
N THR A 13 -1.64 -34.74 14.27
CA THR A 13 -2.62 -33.65 14.07
C THR A 13 -1.92 -32.33 14.31
N PHE A 14 -1.61 -31.61 13.23
CA PHE A 14 -1.31 -30.19 13.31
C PHE A 14 -2.57 -29.44 13.74
N PRO A 15 -2.46 -28.51 14.70
CA PRO A 15 -3.60 -27.70 15.10
C PRO A 15 -4.04 -26.82 13.94
N PHE A 16 -5.26 -27.04 13.49
CA PHE A 16 -5.98 -26.17 12.54
C PHE A 16 -6.05 -24.75 13.16
N LEU A 17 -5.30 -23.81 12.58
CA LEU A 17 -5.52 -22.39 12.86
C LEU A 17 -6.90 -22.01 12.33
N PRO A 18 -7.73 -21.30 13.09
CA PRO A 18 -9.06 -20.94 12.66
C PRO A 18 -8.98 -19.99 11.45
N ALA A 19 -9.64 -20.36 10.37
CA ALA A 19 -9.83 -19.59 9.15
C ALA A 19 -10.76 -18.37 9.37
N SER A 20 -10.47 -17.52 10.34
CA SER A 20 -11.34 -16.43 10.78
C SER A 20 -10.87 -15.03 10.38
N ARG A 21 -9.98 -14.89 9.38
CA ARG A 21 -9.66 -13.58 8.79
C ARG A 21 -9.64 -13.51 7.25
N MET A 22 -9.87 -14.62 6.55
CA MET A 22 -9.94 -14.63 5.08
C MET A 22 -11.36 -14.44 4.51
N GLY A 23 -12.37 -14.26 5.36
CA GLY A 23 -13.80 -14.30 4.99
C GLY A 23 -14.51 -12.94 4.91
N LEU A 24 -13.85 -11.82 5.13
CA LEU A 24 -14.53 -10.51 5.22
C LEU A 24 -14.51 -9.67 3.93
N TRP A 25 -13.81 -10.11 2.89
CA TRP A 25 -13.72 -9.37 1.61
C TRP A 25 -14.86 -9.67 0.63
N GLY A 26 -15.80 -10.57 0.97
CA GLY A 26 -16.90 -10.99 0.12
C GLY A 26 -18.31 -10.61 0.59
N GLN A 27 -18.46 -9.93 1.73
CA GLN A 27 -19.73 -9.40 2.19
C GLN A 27 -19.71 -7.88 2.01
N SER A 28 -20.73 -7.35 1.32
CA SER A 28 -20.99 -5.94 1.05
C SER A 28 -20.20 -4.98 1.97
N ARG A 29 -19.13 -4.36 1.44
CA ARG A 29 -18.31 -3.34 2.14
C ARG A 29 -19.18 -2.22 2.74
N SER A 30 -20.34 -1.98 2.16
CA SER A 30 -21.35 -0.99 2.57
C SER A 30 -21.87 -1.15 4.01
N ALA A 31 -21.96 -2.37 4.53
CA ALA A 31 -22.47 -2.59 5.89
C ALA A 31 -21.40 -2.45 6.99
N PHE A 32 -20.13 -2.73 6.66
CA PHE A 32 -18.98 -2.61 7.59
C PHE A 32 -18.37 -1.20 7.58
N ALA A 33 -18.37 -0.53 6.43
CA ALA A 33 -17.84 0.83 6.27
C ALA A 33 -18.64 1.91 7.04
N MET A 34 -19.80 1.60 7.55
CA MET A 34 -20.62 2.52 8.35
C MET A 34 -20.12 2.69 9.81
N GLU A 35 -19.14 1.90 10.28
CA GLU A 35 -18.53 2.02 11.60
C GLU A 35 -17.09 2.57 11.57
N GLU A 36 -16.42 2.57 10.41
CA GLU A 36 -15.03 3.05 10.29
C GLU A 36 -14.98 4.48 9.76
N SER A 37 -14.08 5.29 10.33
CA SER A 37 -13.84 6.66 9.84
C SER A 37 -13.17 6.63 8.46
N ALA A 38 -13.41 7.67 7.65
CA ALA A 38 -12.77 7.81 6.34
C ALA A 38 -11.24 7.78 6.43
N THR A 39 -10.67 8.36 7.48
CA THR A 39 -9.24 8.35 7.76
C THR A 39 -8.72 6.96 8.16
N ALA A 40 -9.53 6.17 8.88
CA ALA A 40 -9.17 4.78 9.22
C ALA A 40 -9.00 3.90 7.97
N LEU A 41 -9.89 4.04 6.98
CA LEU A 41 -9.79 3.30 5.72
C LEU A 41 -8.50 3.65 4.93
N LEU A 42 -8.10 4.92 4.92
CA LEU A 42 -6.84 5.33 4.28
C LEU A 42 -5.61 4.79 5.04
N LYS A 43 -5.69 4.69 6.37
CA LYS A 43 -4.63 4.03 7.15
C LYS A 43 -4.52 2.53 6.86
N GLU A 44 -5.63 1.84 6.52
CA GLU A 44 -5.55 0.46 6.02
C GLU A 44 -4.82 0.40 4.66
N ASP A 45 -5.10 1.32 3.75
CA ASP A 45 -4.33 1.44 2.48
C ASP A 45 -2.83 1.64 2.78
N HIS A 46 -2.45 2.48 3.75
CA HIS A 46 -1.05 2.69 4.16
C HIS A 46 -0.37 1.39 4.60
N ARG A 47 -1.08 0.51 5.34
CA ARG A 47 -0.52 -0.80 5.73
C ARG A 47 -0.21 -1.69 4.54
N VAL A 48 -1.03 -1.61 3.49
CA VAL A 48 -0.78 -2.33 2.24
C VAL A 48 0.41 -1.71 1.50
N ILE A 49 0.50 -0.37 1.47
CA ILE A 49 1.61 0.38 0.85
C ILE A 49 2.95 0.05 1.54
N GLU A 50 2.98 -0.02 2.87
CA GLU A 50 4.20 -0.34 3.63
C GLU A 50 4.80 -1.70 3.28
N LYS A 51 4.00 -2.69 2.88
CA LYS A 51 4.51 -3.99 2.39
C LYS A 51 5.34 -3.84 1.12
N MET A 52 4.85 -3.07 0.17
CA MET A 52 5.60 -2.77 -1.06
C MET A 52 6.85 -1.96 -0.75
N LEU A 53 6.76 -0.95 0.14
CA LEU A 53 7.92 -0.13 0.54
C LEU A 53 8.99 -0.98 1.21
N GLY A 54 8.62 -1.93 2.08
CA GLY A 54 9.55 -2.89 2.69
C GLY A 54 10.28 -3.74 1.65
N ALA A 55 9.56 -4.27 0.67
CA ALA A 55 10.15 -5.05 -0.41
C ALA A 55 11.12 -4.22 -1.27
N LEU A 56 10.75 -2.98 -1.59
CA LEU A 56 11.60 -2.08 -2.37
C LEU A 56 12.84 -1.66 -1.60
N GLU A 57 12.76 -1.41 -0.29
CA GLU A 57 13.89 -1.13 0.59
C GLU A 57 14.86 -2.32 0.66
N GLY A 58 14.32 -3.53 0.82
CA GLY A 58 15.12 -4.77 0.78
C GLY A 58 15.84 -4.94 -0.55
N ALA A 59 15.16 -4.69 -1.67
CA ALA A 59 15.76 -4.71 -3.00
C ALA A 59 16.88 -3.66 -3.14
N ALA A 60 16.64 -2.43 -2.70
CA ALA A 60 17.64 -1.36 -2.71
C ALA A 60 18.87 -1.71 -1.85
N THR A 61 18.66 -2.34 -0.70
CA THR A 61 19.74 -2.80 0.17
C THR A 61 20.58 -3.89 -0.49
N ARG A 62 19.95 -4.87 -1.15
CA ARG A 62 20.65 -5.93 -1.89
C ARG A 62 21.46 -5.33 -3.05
N MET A 63 20.87 -4.45 -3.84
CA MET A 63 21.54 -3.77 -4.97
C MET A 63 22.75 -2.97 -4.50
N ALA A 64 22.65 -2.25 -3.38
CA ALA A 64 23.76 -1.48 -2.82
C ALA A 64 24.94 -2.35 -2.36
N ARG A 65 24.67 -3.62 -2.00
CA ARG A 65 25.69 -4.63 -1.67
C ARG A 65 26.26 -5.36 -2.89
N GLY A 66 25.86 -4.96 -4.09
CA GLY A 66 26.30 -5.56 -5.34
C GLY A 66 25.51 -6.80 -5.78
N ALA A 67 24.47 -7.21 -5.02
CA ALA A 67 23.64 -8.34 -5.38
C ALA A 67 22.72 -7.98 -6.56
N GLU A 68 22.37 -8.99 -7.35
CA GLU A 68 21.33 -8.87 -8.36
C GLU A 68 19.94 -8.97 -7.69
N VAL A 69 19.00 -8.18 -8.20
CA VAL A 69 17.60 -8.19 -7.78
C VAL A 69 16.76 -8.54 -9.01
N PRO A 70 15.79 -9.46 -8.89
CA PRO A 70 14.90 -9.77 -10.01
C PRO A 70 14.24 -8.51 -10.54
N LYS A 71 14.37 -8.23 -11.84
CA LYS A 71 13.75 -7.08 -12.50
C LYS A 71 12.23 -7.05 -12.26
N LYS A 72 11.60 -8.22 -12.24
CA LYS A 72 10.18 -8.39 -11.98
C LYS A 72 9.74 -7.79 -10.63
N LEU A 73 10.57 -7.88 -9.58
CA LEU A 73 10.25 -7.28 -8.28
C LEU A 73 10.11 -5.77 -8.39
N LEU A 74 11.03 -5.13 -9.12
CA LEU A 74 11.00 -3.68 -9.32
C LEU A 74 9.85 -3.25 -10.24
N GLU A 75 9.56 -4.04 -11.28
CA GLU A 75 8.40 -3.82 -12.16
C GLU A 75 7.09 -3.94 -11.37
N ASP A 76 6.96 -4.96 -10.52
CA ASP A 76 5.80 -5.17 -9.67
C ASP A 76 5.62 -4.03 -8.65
N ALA A 77 6.70 -3.55 -8.04
CA ALA A 77 6.66 -2.42 -7.13
C ALA A 77 6.23 -1.12 -7.83
N LEU A 78 6.68 -0.88 -9.07
CA LEU A 78 6.25 0.27 -9.86
C LEU A 78 4.79 0.16 -10.32
N GLU A 79 4.34 -1.01 -10.75
CA GLU A 79 2.94 -1.26 -11.10
C GLU A 79 2.03 -0.99 -9.89
N PHE A 80 2.41 -1.50 -8.72
CA PHE A 80 1.72 -1.23 -7.46
C PHE A 80 1.69 0.27 -7.14
N SER A 81 2.83 0.96 -7.25
CA SER A 81 2.95 2.39 -7.03
C SER A 81 1.99 3.20 -7.91
N GLN A 82 1.95 2.91 -9.20
CA GLN A 82 1.11 3.65 -10.14
C GLN A 82 -0.37 3.34 -9.97
N THR A 83 -0.72 2.09 -9.65
CA THR A 83 -2.10 1.63 -9.61
C THR A 83 -2.71 1.81 -8.22
N PHE A 84 -2.05 1.28 -7.18
CA PHE A 84 -2.60 1.33 -5.83
C PHE A 84 -2.28 2.64 -5.12
N VAL A 85 -0.99 3.07 -5.10
CA VAL A 85 -0.62 4.28 -4.38
C VAL A 85 -1.22 5.51 -5.06
N ASP A 86 -0.95 5.72 -6.36
CA ASP A 86 -1.33 6.96 -7.02
C ASP A 86 -2.80 6.98 -7.47
N ARG A 87 -3.24 5.99 -8.27
CA ARG A 87 -4.59 6.04 -8.84
C ARG A 87 -5.69 5.74 -7.82
N CYS A 88 -5.46 4.78 -6.92
CA CYS A 88 -6.44 4.36 -5.92
C CYS A 88 -6.36 5.24 -4.67
N HIS A 89 -5.28 5.15 -3.90
CA HIS A 89 -5.10 5.78 -2.59
C HIS A 89 -5.05 7.32 -2.69
N HIS A 90 -4.05 7.90 -3.38
CA HIS A 90 -4.01 9.35 -3.59
C HIS A 90 -5.25 9.85 -4.33
N GLY A 91 -5.81 9.01 -5.21
CA GLY A 91 -7.07 9.30 -5.88
C GLY A 91 -8.23 9.53 -4.93
N LYS A 92 -8.37 8.73 -3.87
CA LYS A 92 -9.38 8.89 -2.80
C LYS A 92 -9.14 10.18 -2.01
N GLU A 93 -7.90 10.50 -1.73
CA GLU A 93 -7.53 11.70 -0.97
C GLU A 93 -7.81 12.97 -1.76
N GLU A 94 -7.29 13.05 -2.97
CA GLU A 94 -7.40 14.23 -3.83
C GLU A 94 -8.85 14.49 -4.28
N ALA A 95 -9.64 13.44 -4.53
CA ALA A 95 -11.02 13.61 -4.99
C ALA A 95 -12.04 13.72 -3.87
N CYS A 96 -11.76 13.19 -2.69
CA CYS A 96 -12.76 13.02 -1.64
C CYS A 96 -12.36 13.68 -0.31
N LEU A 97 -11.24 13.21 0.30
CA LEU A 97 -10.86 13.67 1.63
C LEU A 97 -10.42 15.13 1.63
N PHE A 98 -9.47 15.52 0.78
CA PHE A 98 -8.94 16.88 0.77
C PHE A 98 -10.00 17.94 0.49
N PRO A 99 -10.92 17.76 -0.49
CA PRO A 99 -12.04 18.68 -0.65
C PRO A 99 -12.99 18.75 0.55
N CYS A 100 -13.16 17.64 1.29
CA CYS A 100 -13.94 17.64 2.52
C CYS A 100 -13.24 18.46 3.61
N LEU A 101 -11.95 18.22 3.84
CA LEU A 101 -11.14 18.92 4.83
C LEU A 101 -11.05 20.44 4.53
N GLU A 102 -10.93 20.80 3.24
CA GLU A 102 -10.90 22.21 2.82
C GLU A 102 -12.21 22.93 3.16
N ARG A 103 -13.37 22.28 2.90
CA ARG A 103 -14.69 22.82 3.32
C ARG A 103 -14.82 22.97 4.84
N LYS A 104 -14.08 22.15 5.61
CA LYS A 104 -14.03 22.22 7.09
C LYS A 104 -12.99 23.21 7.61
N GLY A 105 -12.32 23.96 6.73
CA GLY A 105 -11.42 25.04 7.11
C GLY A 105 -9.95 24.62 7.22
N ILE A 106 -9.57 23.42 6.86
CA ILE A 106 -8.16 23.01 6.75
C ILE A 106 -7.61 23.59 5.44
N PRO A 107 -6.58 24.46 5.48
CA PRO A 107 -6.16 25.20 4.30
C PRO A 107 -5.41 24.30 3.29
N ASN A 108 -5.70 24.53 2.01
CA ASN A 108 -4.94 24.01 0.89
C ASN A 108 -3.73 24.92 0.62
N GLU A 109 -3.97 26.13 0.13
CA GLU A 109 -2.89 27.06 -0.20
C GLU A 109 -2.10 27.45 1.06
N GLY A 110 -0.79 27.15 1.07
CA GLY A 110 0.09 27.39 2.20
C GLY A 110 -0.16 26.51 3.43
N GLY A 111 -1.09 25.57 3.35
CA GLY A 111 -1.51 24.69 4.42
C GLY A 111 -1.14 23.21 4.23
N PRO A 112 -1.60 22.33 5.15
CA PRO A 112 -1.23 20.92 5.14
C PRO A 112 -1.73 20.19 3.89
N ILE A 113 -2.92 20.49 3.36
CA ILE A 113 -3.43 19.89 2.13
C ILE A 113 -2.49 20.18 0.95
N GLY A 114 -2.07 21.44 0.79
CA GLY A 114 -1.15 21.83 -0.28
C GLY A 114 0.24 21.20 -0.13
N VAL A 115 0.66 20.84 1.09
CA VAL A 115 1.89 20.05 1.31
C VAL A 115 1.69 18.64 0.75
N MET A 116 0.60 17.95 1.09
CA MET A 116 0.31 16.59 0.62
C MET A 116 0.23 16.53 -0.91
N LEU A 117 -0.51 17.45 -1.54
CA LEU A 117 -0.61 17.51 -3.00
C LEU A 117 0.75 17.65 -3.70
N ARG A 118 1.66 18.47 -3.14
CA ARG A 118 3.03 18.58 -3.67
C ARG A 118 3.84 17.30 -3.49
N GLU A 119 3.66 16.62 -2.36
CA GLU A 119 4.36 15.36 -2.09
C GLU A 119 3.84 14.22 -2.96
N HIS A 120 2.53 14.17 -3.27
CA HIS A 120 1.99 13.27 -4.28
C HIS A 120 2.68 13.48 -5.63
N GLN A 121 2.79 14.75 -6.07
CA GLN A 121 3.47 15.07 -7.32
C GLN A 121 4.95 14.64 -7.30
N MET A 122 5.66 14.89 -6.20
CA MET A 122 7.05 14.46 -6.04
C MET A 122 7.18 12.93 -6.08
N GLY A 123 6.27 12.19 -5.45
CA GLY A 123 6.22 10.73 -5.50
C GLY A 123 6.05 10.20 -6.93
N ARG A 124 5.14 10.81 -7.72
CA ARG A 124 4.95 10.48 -9.15
C ARG A 124 6.26 10.68 -9.95
N GLU A 125 6.94 11.80 -9.74
CA GLU A 125 8.22 12.11 -10.41
C GLU A 125 9.32 11.14 -10.02
N MET A 126 9.40 10.75 -8.74
CA MET A 126 10.36 9.75 -8.26
C MET A 126 10.09 8.37 -8.87
N ALA A 127 8.83 7.93 -8.93
CA ALA A 127 8.46 6.67 -9.58
C ALA A 127 8.86 6.65 -11.07
N ILE A 128 8.69 7.77 -11.78
CA ILE A 128 9.16 7.92 -13.18
C ILE A 128 10.68 7.78 -13.24
N ARG A 129 11.45 8.42 -12.35
CA ARG A 129 12.91 8.32 -12.31
C ARG A 129 13.37 6.87 -12.09
N VAL A 130 12.74 6.14 -11.17
CA VAL A 130 13.00 4.70 -10.96
C VAL A 130 12.73 3.92 -12.25
N SER A 131 11.57 4.15 -12.88
CA SER A 131 11.18 3.47 -14.13
C SER A 131 12.20 3.72 -15.26
N VAL A 132 12.68 4.95 -15.41
CA VAL A 132 13.70 5.31 -16.41
C VAL A 132 15.03 4.63 -16.13
N ALA A 133 15.48 4.61 -14.86
CA ALA A 133 16.72 3.95 -14.46
C ALA A 133 16.67 2.42 -14.73
N MET A 134 15.51 1.79 -14.56
CA MET A 134 15.31 0.37 -14.86
C MET A 134 15.41 0.00 -16.35
N GLN A 135 15.34 0.96 -17.26
CA GLN A 135 15.55 0.71 -18.70
C GLN A 135 17.04 0.63 -19.08
N GLN A 136 17.92 1.04 -18.18
CA GLN A 136 19.36 0.95 -18.40
C GLN A 136 19.88 -0.46 -18.09
N ASP A 137 21.14 -0.71 -18.42
CA ASP A 137 21.79 -1.99 -18.12
C ASP A 137 22.11 -2.11 -16.63
N VAL A 138 21.19 -2.71 -15.87
CA VAL A 138 21.30 -2.91 -14.42
C VAL A 138 22.39 -3.91 -14.01
N THR A 139 23.05 -4.59 -14.97
CA THR A 139 24.21 -5.43 -14.67
C THR A 139 25.44 -4.58 -14.35
N ARG A 140 25.47 -3.34 -14.83
CA ARG A 140 26.54 -2.38 -14.56
C ARG A 140 26.46 -1.90 -13.10
N PRO A 141 27.56 -1.97 -12.34
CA PRO A 141 27.57 -1.62 -10.91
C PRO A 141 27.10 -0.18 -10.63
N GLU A 142 27.48 0.78 -11.47
CA GLU A 142 27.09 2.18 -11.33
C GLU A 142 25.59 2.41 -11.55
N VAL A 143 24.98 1.76 -12.54
CA VAL A 143 23.54 1.83 -12.80
C VAL A 143 22.75 1.19 -11.64
N ARG A 144 23.23 0.06 -11.15
CA ARG A 144 22.62 -0.62 -10.01
C ARG A 144 22.70 0.21 -8.73
N ALA A 145 23.82 0.88 -8.49
CA ALA A 145 23.98 1.77 -7.33
C ALA A 145 23.05 3.00 -7.42
N GLU A 146 22.93 3.60 -8.60
CA GLU A 146 21.98 4.69 -8.85
C GLU A 146 20.54 4.24 -8.63
N LEU A 147 20.13 3.10 -9.19
CA LEU A 147 18.80 2.55 -9.01
C LEU A 147 18.50 2.25 -7.55
N ALA A 148 19.45 1.68 -6.80
CA ALA A 148 19.33 1.46 -5.37
C ALA A 148 19.11 2.77 -4.59
N GLN A 149 19.79 3.84 -5.00
CA GLN A 149 19.62 5.15 -4.38
C GLN A 149 18.22 5.74 -4.68
N LEU A 150 17.77 5.68 -5.93
CA LEU A 150 16.44 6.16 -6.33
C LEU A 150 15.32 5.42 -5.59
N CYS A 151 15.45 4.09 -5.44
CA CYS A 151 14.48 3.31 -4.67
C CYS A 151 14.44 3.73 -3.19
N ARG A 152 15.59 3.98 -2.54
CA ARG A 152 15.63 4.49 -1.16
C ARG A 152 14.99 5.86 -1.03
N GLU A 153 15.32 6.78 -1.93
CA GLU A 153 14.73 8.13 -1.94
C GLU A 153 13.19 8.06 -2.05
N TYR A 154 12.67 7.17 -2.88
CA TYR A 154 11.24 6.96 -3.03
C TYR A 154 10.60 6.38 -1.76
N VAL A 155 11.23 5.36 -1.14
CA VAL A 155 10.76 4.78 0.13
C VAL A 155 10.73 5.81 1.24
N ASP A 156 11.83 6.56 1.42
CA ASP A 156 11.94 7.59 2.46
C ASP A 156 10.90 8.70 2.26
N HIS A 157 10.67 9.11 1.00
CA HIS A 157 9.67 10.10 0.65
C HIS A 157 8.26 9.64 1.03
N LEU A 158 7.82 8.44 0.61
CA LEU A 158 6.48 7.94 0.91
C LEU A 158 6.27 7.68 2.41
N ARG A 159 7.25 7.13 3.11
CA ARG A 159 7.15 6.95 4.57
C ARG A 159 7.04 8.28 5.30
N GLY A 160 7.81 9.28 4.89
CA GLY A 160 7.72 10.63 5.45
C GLY A 160 6.38 11.31 5.15
N HIS A 161 5.79 11.02 4.00
CA HIS A 161 4.47 11.46 3.58
C HIS A 161 3.37 10.79 4.44
N ILE A 162 3.32 9.46 4.48
CA ILE A 162 2.39 8.68 5.32
C ILE A 162 2.45 9.13 6.78
N PHE A 163 3.65 9.33 7.32
CA PHE A 163 3.81 9.81 8.70
C PHE A 163 3.10 11.16 8.93
N LYS A 164 3.22 12.11 8.00
CA LYS A 164 2.55 13.42 8.12
C LYS A 164 1.03 13.31 7.98
N GLU A 165 0.55 12.45 7.11
CA GLU A 165 -0.88 12.21 7.00
C GLU A 165 -1.46 11.60 8.27
N GLU A 166 -0.92 10.50 8.74
CA GLU A 166 -1.46 9.81 9.91
C GLU A 166 -1.37 10.62 11.20
N ASN A 167 -0.27 11.34 11.40
CA ASN A 167 -0.01 12.03 12.66
C ASN A 167 -0.46 13.50 12.66
N ILE A 168 -0.65 14.12 11.51
CA ILE A 168 -1.01 15.54 11.41
C ILE A 168 -2.35 15.69 10.67
N LEU A 169 -2.41 15.39 9.37
CA LEU A 169 -3.56 15.74 8.54
C LEU A 169 -4.81 14.94 8.94
N PHE A 170 -4.71 13.63 9.13
CA PHE A 170 -5.85 12.79 9.53
C PHE A 170 -6.32 13.12 10.93
N SER A 171 -5.39 13.41 11.86
CA SER A 171 -5.76 13.87 13.20
C SER A 171 -6.49 15.20 13.19
N MET A 172 -6.09 16.14 12.32
CA MET A 172 -6.84 17.38 12.08
C MET A 172 -8.21 17.08 11.47
N GLY A 173 -8.27 16.20 10.48
CA GLY A 173 -9.50 15.76 9.84
C GLY A 173 -10.51 15.19 10.83
N ASP A 174 -10.07 14.22 11.65
CA ASP A 174 -10.90 13.58 12.67
C ASP A 174 -11.45 14.58 13.71
N SER A 175 -10.76 15.70 13.93
CA SER A 175 -11.20 16.75 14.87
C SER A 175 -12.28 17.68 14.30
N VAL A 176 -12.40 17.79 12.97
CA VAL A 176 -13.33 18.73 12.32
C VAL A 176 -14.44 18.04 11.51
N MET A 177 -14.27 16.78 11.14
CA MET A 177 -15.26 15.99 10.41
C MET A 177 -16.29 15.42 11.38
N ASP A 178 -17.56 15.55 11.04
CA ASP A 178 -18.64 14.85 11.71
C ASP A 178 -18.91 13.49 11.05
N ARG A 179 -19.83 12.70 11.64
CA ARG A 179 -20.21 11.38 11.10
C ARG A 179 -20.67 11.45 9.64
N GLY A 180 -21.44 12.48 9.27
CA GLY A 180 -21.95 12.64 7.91
C GLY A 180 -20.86 12.91 6.91
N ASP A 181 -19.79 13.63 7.31
CA ASP A 181 -18.60 13.88 6.50
C ASP A 181 -17.83 12.57 6.24
N HIS A 182 -17.61 11.76 7.29
CA HIS A 182 -16.97 10.45 7.15
C HIS A 182 -17.76 9.54 6.20
N GLU A 183 -19.07 9.38 6.43
CA GLU A 183 -19.93 8.56 5.58
C GLU A 183 -19.94 9.04 4.11
N SER A 184 -19.93 10.36 3.89
CA SER A 184 -19.88 10.95 2.56
C SER A 184 -18.53 10.68 1.86
N SER A 185 -17.44 10.80 2.60
CA SER A 185 -16.09 10.54 2.11
C SER A 185 -15.92 9.06 1.75
N VAL A 186 -16.40 8.14 2.58
CA VAL A 186 -16.37 6.69 2.30
C VAL A 186 -17.12 6.35 1.03
N ARG A 187 -18.34 6.86 0.84
CA ARG A 187 -19.09 6.68 -0.43
C ARG A 187 -18.37 7.27 -1.65
N CYS A 188 -17.61 8.34 -1.43
CA CYS A 188 -16.79 8.93 -2.48
C CYS A 188 -15.59 8.02 -2.81
N TYR A 189 -14.94 7.41 -1.80
CA TYR A 189 -13.84 6.46 -1.98
C TYR A 189 -14.26 5.24 -2.81
N GLU A 190 -15.42 4.65 -2.49
CA GLU A 190 -15.97 3.51 -3.23
C GLU A 190 -16.16 3.84 -4.72
N ARG A 191 -16.72 5.01 -5.03
CA ARG A 191 -16.88 5.46 -6.42
C ARG A 191 -15.54 5.73 -7.11
N THR A 192 -14.62 6.40 -6.41
CA THR A 192 -13.30 6.74 -6.97
C THR A 192 -12.49 5.46 -7.25
N GLU A 193 -12.56 4.49 -6.34
CA GLU A 193 -11.91 3.19 -6.52
C GLU A 193 -12.48 2.45 -7.72
N GLU A 194 -13.82 2.38 -7.84
CA GLU A 194 -14.48 1.71 -8.96
C GLU A 194 -14.16 2.39 -10.31
N GLU A 195 -14.21 3.73 -10.36
CA GLU A 195 -13.98 4.50 -11.59
C GLU A 195 -12.50 4.47 -12.04
N ARG A 196 -11.54 4.47 -11.11
CA ARG A 196 -10.11 4.60 -11.42
C ARG A 196 -9.37 3.27 -11.55
N VAL A 197 -9.80 2.27 -10.80
CA VAL A 197 -9.09 0.98 -10.69
C VAL A 197 -10.04 -0.20 -10.91
N GLY A 198 -11.20 -0.20 -10.27
CA GLY A 198 -12.14 -1.31 -10.24
C GLY A 198 -11.77 -2.38 -9.22
N GLU A 199 -12.79 -3.09 -8.72
CA GLU A 199 -12.65 -4.06 -7.62
C GLU A 199 -11.64 -5.19 -7.91
N SER A 200 -11.62 -5.69 -9.17
CA SER A 200 -10.71 -6.79 -9.54
C SER A 200 -9.26 -6.36 -9.44
N GLN A 201 -8.91 -5.20 -10.02
CA GLN A 201 -7.55 -4.69 -10.03
C GLN A 201 -7.11 -4.27 -8.62
N HIS A 202 -8.02 -3.71 -7.80
CA HIS A 202 -7.73 -3.41 -6.40
C HIS A 202 -7.31 -4.69 -5.65
N ARG A 203 -8.08 -5.80 -5.76
CA ARG A 203 -7.73 -7.09 -5.15
C ARG A 203 -6.41 -7.65 -5.65
N GLU A 204 -6.14 -7.50 -6.96
CA GLU A 204 -4.86 -7.92 -7.55
C GLU A 204 -3.68 -7.15 -6.96
N MET A 205 -3.82 -5.85 -6.73
CA MET A 205 -2.78 -5.02 -6.12
C MET A 205 -2.55 -5.38 -4.64
N VAL A 206 -3.60 -5.63 -3.88
CA VAL A 206 -3.47 -6.11 -2.49
C VAL A 206 -2.72 -7.45 -2.45
N ALA A 207 -3.09 -8.41 -3.33
CA ALA A 207 -2.39 -9.68 -3.43
C ALA A 207 -0.95 -9.53 -3.93
N LEU A 208 -0.67 -8.52 -4.76
CA LEU A 208 0.69 -8.20 -5.20
C LEU A 208 1.55 -7.69 -4.04
N ALA A 209 1.02 -6.81 -3.19
CA ALA A 209 1.72 -6.32 -1.99
C ALA A 209 2.07 -7.47 -1.04
N GLU A 210 1.16 -8.44 -0.83
CA GLU A 210 1.43 -9.63 -0.01
C GLU A 210 2.57 -10.48 -0.59
N ARG A 211 2.62 -10.66 -1.92
CA ARG A 211 3.72 -11.39 -2.58
C ARG A 211 5.05 -10.66 -2.48
N LEU A 212 5.04 -9.34 -2.60
CA LEU A 212 6.24 -8.51 -2.47
C LEU A 212 6.80 -8.59 -1.04
N ASP A 213 5.92 -8.51 -0.03
CA ASP A 213 6.29 -8.63 1.38
C ASP A 213 6.91 -10.00 1.69
N ALA A 214 6.26 -11.08 1.27
CA ALA A 214 6.78 -12.44 1.43
C ALA A 214 8.14 -12.67 0.76
N ALA A 215 8.39 -12.02 -0.38
CA ALA A 215 9.68 -12.10 -1.09
C ALA A 215 10.81 -11.30 -0.41
N ASN A 216 10.49 -10.48 0.59
CA ASN A 216 11.45 -9.66 1.33
C ASN A 216 11.91 -10.32 2.65
N GLU A 217 11.27 -11.41 3.10
CA GLU A 217 11.71 -12.13 4.30
C GLU A 217 13.12 -12.67 4.10
N PRO A 218 14.03 -12.48 5.06
CA PRO A 218 15.39 -13.06 4.99
C PRO A 218 15.30 -14.58 5.07
N GLU A 219 16.03 -15.26 4.17
CA GLU A 219 16.27 -16.72 4.26
C GLU A 219 17.00 -17.10 5.56
#